data_d7e90d6f802bd6cd18e61fdabdda6c61
#
_entry.id   d7e90d6f802bd6cd18e61fdabdda6c61
#
_cell.length_a   1.000
_cell.length_b   1.000
_cell.length_c   1.000
_cell.angle_alpha   90.00
_cell.angle_beta   90.00
_cell.angle_gamma   90.00
#
_symmetry.space_group_name_H-M   'P 1'
#
loop_
_entity.id
_entity.type
_entity.pdbx_description
1 polymer ?
#
loop_
_entity_poly.entity_id
_entity_poly.type
_entity_poly.pdbx_seq_one_letter_code
_entity_poly.pdbx_strand_id
1 'polypeptide(L)'
;FKDRLKNKILNSGAVGKSTIKSRVTNKILNPKRSSWYFYKLRSICNDLSYVEHTGMIKQKYTNNNYPELLSKYRSAIAATTFYPTIKYWEISAAGCLPFMEVTDINKGKYLGYEDNKTAIFINEKNYKNKFEEYLSNPDDKRWQNIAEKSRKYTLTELNNDKATESLTKLMKSLI
;
A
#
# COMPACT_ATOMS: atom_id res chain seq x y z
N PHE A 1 17.94 -4.11 2.04
CA PHE A 1 17.53 -2.70 1.88
C PHE A 1 18.57 -1.89 1.07
N LYS A 2 19.86 -2.14 1.22
CA LYS A 2 20.94 -1.36 0.57
C LYS A 2 20.89 -1.36 -0.96
N ASP A 3 20.64 -2.51 -1.58
CA ASP A 3 20.72 -2.69 -3.03
C ASP A 3 19.40 -2.39 -3.76
N ARG A 4 18.41 -1.85 -3.03
CA ARG A 4 17.09 -1.52 -3.58
C ARG A 4 17.04 -0.09 -4.12
N LEU A 5 16.22 0.14 -5.13
CA LEU A 5 15.96 1.46 -5.69
C LEU A 5 15.40 2.40 -4.61
N LYS A 6 16.14 3.46 -4.32
CA LYS A 6 15.82 4.43 -3.25
C LYS A 6 15.17 5.71 -3.76
N ASN A 7 15.42 6.08 -5.02
CA ASN A 7 14.96 7.34 -5.60
C ASN A 7 13.62 7.18 -6.35
N LYS A 8 12.99 6.02 -6.23
CA LYS A 8 11.70 5.71 -6.82
C LYS A 8 10.79 5.07 -5.80
N ILE A 9 9.50 5.39 -5.91
CA ILE A 9 8.44 4.79 -5.10
C ILE A 9 7.59 3.91 -6.00
N LEU A 10 7.47 2.63 -5.67
CA LEU A 10 6.71 1.68 -6.48
C LEU A 10 5.20 1.86 -6.28
N ASN A 11 4.47 2.02 -7.36
CA ASN A 11 3.01 1.94 -7.41
C ASN A 11 2.59 0.76 -8.30
N SER A 12 2.47 -0.43 -7.74
CA SER A 12 2.22 -1.66 -8.49
C SER A 12 0.74 -1.96 -8.68
N GLY A 13 0.35 -2.41 -9.87
CA GLY A 13 -0.96 -2.97 -10.16
C GLY A 13 -2.01 -1.95 -10.64
N ALA A 14 -3.29 -2.30 -10.55
CA ALA A 14 -4.38 -1.53 -11.14
C ALA A 14 -4.49 -0.10 -10.60
N VAL A 15 -4.77 0.82 -11.49
CA VAL A 15 -5.14 2.21 -11.22
C VAL A 15 -6.43 2.56 -11.96
N GLY A 16 -7.08 3.63 -11.57
CA GLY A 16 -8.29 4.10 -12.24
C GLY A 16 -8.00 4.69 -13.63
N LYS A 17 -8.96 4.58 -14.53
CA LYS A 17 -8.89 5.26 -15.84
C LYS A 17 -8.96 6.77 -15.63
N SER A 18 -7.94 7.49 -16.09
CA SER A 18 -7.79 8.93 -15.87
C SER A 18 -8.56 9.80 -16.87
N THR A 19 -9.19 9.23 -17.92
CA THR A 19 -9.91 10.00 -18.93
C THR A 19 -11.07 10.77 -18.31
N ILE A 20 -11.23 12.05 -18.67
CA ILE A 20 -12.28 12.95 -18.17
C ILE A 20 -13.67 12.32 -18.37
N LYS A 21 -13.91 11.73 -19.55
CA LYS A 21 -15.16 11.05 -19.87
C LYS A 21 -15.46 9.91 -18.87
N SER A 22 -14.47 9.06 -18.57
CA SER A 22 -14.61 7.98 -17.61
C SER A 22 -14.85 8.49 -16.19
N ARG A 23 -14.17 9.57 -15.78
CA ARG A 23 -14.37 10.21 -14.46
C ARG A 23 -15.79 10.73 -14.29
N VAL A 24 -16.28 11.49 -15.27
CA VAL A 24 -17.62 12.10 -15.23
C VAL A 24 -18.72 11.04 -15.27
N THR A 25 -18.63 10.10 -16.20
CA THR A 25 -19.62 9.02 -16.35
C THR A 25 -19.68 8.16 -15.09
N ASN A 26 -18.56 7.78 -14.53
CA ASN A 26 -18.51 6.97 -13.32
C ASN A 26 -18.98 7.73 -12.07
N LYS A 27 -18.75 9.05 -12.01
CA LYS A 27 -19.24 9.89 -10.91
C LYS A 27 -20.76 9.97 -10.89
N ILE A 28 -21.39 10.02 -12.06
CA ILE A 28 -22.85 10.14 -12.19
C ILE A 28 -23.54 8.78 -12.02
N LEU A 29 -23.06 7.75 -12.72
CA LEU A 29 -23.74 6.44 -12.77
C LEU A 29 -23.48 5.57 -11.55
N ASN A 30 -22.26 5.46 -11.08
CA ASN A 30 -21.93 4.65 -9.91
C ASN A 30 -20.56 4.99 -9.31
N PRO A 31 -20.43 6.05 -8.51
CA PRO A 31 -19.15 6.46 -7.96
C PRO A 31 -18.47 5.40 -7.11
N LYS A 32 -19.22 4.61 -6.33
CA LYS A 32 -18.67 3.59 -5.43
C LYS A 32 -18.09 2.36 -6.16
N ARG A 33 -18.52 2.09 -7.39
CA ARG A 33 -18.04 0.97 -8.22
C ARG A 33 -17.01 1.40 -9.26
N SER A 34 -16.69 2.67 -9.35
CA SER A 34 -15.70 3.18 -10.29
C SER A 34 -14.30 2.80 -9.87
N SER A 35 -13.54 2.19 -10.78
CA SER A 35 -12.12 1.91 -10.55
C SER A 35 -11.29 3.18 -10.27
N TRP A 36 -11.71 4.34 -10.81
CA TRP A 36 -11.10 5.62 -10.49
C TRP A 36 -11.24 5.96 -9.00
N TYR A 37 -12.44 5.86 -8.44
CA TYR A 37 -12.67 6.14 -7.03
C TYR A 37 -12.01 5.12 -6.12
N PHE A 38 -12.05 3.84 -6.51
CA PHE A 38 -11.43 2.78 -5.73
C PHE A 38 -9.91 2.95 -5.60
N TYR A 39 -9.24 3.40 -6.68
CA TYR A 39 -7.79 3.59 -6.71
C TYR A 39 -7.39 5.07 -6.81
N LYS A 40 -8.20 5.99 -6.30
CA LYS A 40 -8.03 7.43 -6.52
C LYS A 40 -6.63 7.92 -6.16
N LEU A 41 -6.18 7.67 -4.92
CA LEU A 41 -4.85 8.12 -4.48
C LEU A 41 -3.74 7.51 -5.33
N ARG A 42 -3.80 6.21 -5.62
CA ARG A 42 -2.83 5.55 -6.50
C ARG A 42 -2.80 6.13 -7.90
N SER A 43 -3.98 6.48 -8.43
CA SER A 43 -4.08 7.04 -9.79
C SER A 43 -3.45 8.43 -9.89
N ILE A 44 -3.63 9.28 -8.88
CA ILE A 44 -3.00 10.62 -8.85
C ILE A 44 -1.50 10.54 -8.52
N CYS A 45 -1.04 9.53 -7.80
CA CYS A 45 0.39 9.33 -7.56
C CYS A 45 1.17 9.04 -8.86
N ASN A 46 0.54 8.48 -9.89
CA ASN A 46 1.22 8.17 -11.16
C ASN A 46 1.65 9.40 -11.95
N ASP A 47 1.10 10.57 -11.65
CA ASP A 47 1.47 11.83 -12.29
C ASP A 47 2.82 12.37 -11.74
N LEU A 48 3.40 11.71 -10.72
CA LEU A 48 4.66 12.11 -10.10
C LEU A 48 5.86 11.39 -10.76
N SER A 49 6.86 12.16 -11.18
CA SER A 49 8.03 11.65 -11.91
C SER A 49 8.88 10.63 -11.15
N TYR A 50 8.81 10.64 -9.83
CA TYR A 50 9.51 9.73 -8.94
C TYR A 50 8.68 8.51 -8.54
N VAL A 51 7.43 8.40 -9.01
CA VAL A 51 6.59 7.20 -8.82
C VAL A 51 6.70 6.32 -10.06
N GLU A 52 7.08 5.07 -9.84
CA GLU A 52 7.18 4.07 -10.90
C GLU A 52 5.95 3.17 -10.88
N HIS A 53 5.22 3.18 -11.99
CA HIS A 53 3.98 2.42 -12.14
C HIS A 53 4.16 1.23 -13.09
N THR A 54 3.80 0.04 -12.62
CA THR A 54 3.92 -1.19 -13.41
C THR A 54 2.70 -1.51 -14.28
N GLY A 55 1.64 -0.71 -14.20
CA GLY A 55 0.37 -1.03 -14.84
C GLY A 55 -0.36 -2.19 -14.14
N MET A 56 -1.36 -2.76 -14.81
CA MET A 56 -1.98 -3.99 -14.32
C MET A 56 -0.91 -5.08 -14.21
N ILE A 57 -0.89 -5.77 -13.08
CA ILE A 57 -0.06 -6.95 -12.88
C ILE A 57 -0.58 -8.02 -13.83
N LYS A 58 -0.02 -8.01 -15.05
CA LYS A 58 -0.23 -9.08 -16.03
C LYS A 58 0.65 -10.26 -15.64
N GLN A 59 0.53 -11.37 -16.34
CA GLN A 59 1.26 -12.63 -16.11
C GLN A 59 2.75 -12.50 -15.72
N LYS A 60 3.41 -11.40 -16.12
CA LYS A 60 4.82 -11.12 -15.80
C LYS A 60 5.11 -10.99 -14.29
N TYR A 61 4.14 -10.55 -13.48
CA TYR A 61 4.32 -10.28 -12.05
C TYR A 61 3.26 -11.00 -11.21
N THR A 62 2.88 -12.21 -11.58
CA THR A 62 1.99 -13.07 -10.79
C THR A 62 2.82 -14.07 -9.98
N ASN A 63 2.24 -14.55 -8.89
CA ASN A 63 2.88 -15.54 -8.01
C ASN A 63 4.29 -15.13 -7.55
N ASN A 64 5.30 -15.93 -7.82
CA ASN A 64 6.68 -15.73 -7.34
C ASN A 64 7.36 -14.47 -7.87
N ASN A 65 6.90 -13.90 -8.99
CA ASN A 65 7.52 -12.72 -9.58
C ASN A 65 7.13 -11.40 -8.87
N TYR A 66 6.03 -11.37 -8.11
CA TYR A 66 5.62 -10.16 -7.40
C TYR A 66 6.50 -9.85 -6.18
N PRO A 67 6.85 -10.81 -5.33
CA PRO A 67 7.87 -10.60 -4.29
C PRO A 67 9.22 -10.12 -4.86
N GLU A 68 9.64 -10.66 -6.01
CA GLU A 68 10.85 -10.22 -6.70
C GLU A 68 10.76 -8.77 -7.15
N LEU A 69 9.60 -8.34 -7.70
CA LEU A 69 9.36 -6.94 -8.03
C LEU A 69 9.48 -6.04 -6.78
N LEU A 70 8.81 -6.41 -5.70
CA LEU A 70 8.86 -5.65 -4.44
C LEU A 70 10.28 -5.56 -3.88
N SER A 71 11.08 -6.63 -4.01
CA SER A 71 12.46 -6.63 -3.52
C SER A 71 13.39 -5.62 -4.22
N LYS A 72 13.02 -5.12 -5.38
CA LYS A 72 13.79 -4.10 -6.14
C LYS A 72 13.62 -2.68 -5.59
N TYR A 73 12.60 -2.40 -4.78
CA TYR A 73 12.29 -1.06 -4.29
C TYR A 73 12.43 -0.97 -2.78
N ARG A 74 12.90 0.18 -2.28
CA ARG A 74 12.91 0.47 -0.85
C ARG A 74 11.53 0.83 -0.33
N SER A 75 10.67 1.40 -1.17
CA SER A 75 9.35 1.89 -0.77
C SER A 75 8.29 1.59 -1.81
N ALA A 76 7.06 1.40 -1.36
CA ALA A 76 5.92 1.14 -2.23
C ALA A 76 4.61 1.68 -1.64
N ILE A 77 3.62 1.91 -2.51
CA ILE A 77 2.31 2.49 -2.17
C ILE A 77 1.28 1.39 -2.01
N ALA A 78 0.64 1.34 -0.83
CA ALA A 78 -0.57 0.58 -0.55
C ALA A 78 -1.73 1.55 -0.35
N ALA A 79 -2.55 1.75 -1.37
CA ALA A 79 -3.64 2.70 -1.30
C ALA A 79 -4.90 2.19 -2.00
N THR A 80 -6.03 2.32 -1.32
CA THR A 80 -7.38 1.98 -1.81
C THR A 80 -8.42 2.75 -0.99
N THR A 81 -9.43 3.28 -1.65
CA THR A 81 -10.37 4.21 -1.02
C THR A 81 -11.33 3.57 -0.01
N PHE A 82 -11.80 2.33 -0.27
CA PHE A 82 -12.93 1.78 0.49
C PHE A 82 -12.55 0.70 1.50
N TYR A 83 -11.50 -0.07 1.26
CA TYR A 83 -10.99 -1.11 2.16
C TYR A 83 -9.54 -1.46 1.81
N PRO A 84 -8.74 -1.88 2.78
CA PRO A 84 -7.39 -2.35 2.50
C PRO A 84 -7.39 -3.60 1.63
N THR A 85 -6.41 -3.69 0.75
CA THR A 85 -6.19 -4.88 -0.08
C THR A 85 -4.95 -5.62 0.38
N ILE A 86 -4.74 -6.82 -0.15
CA ILE A 86 -3.57 -7.67 0.16
C ILE A 86 -2.22 -6.93 0.04
N LYS A 87 -2.14 -5.88 -0.77
CA LYS A 87 -0.91 -5.06 -0.93
C LYS A 87 -0.41 -4.43 0.37
N TYR A 88 -1.29 -4.15 1.30
CA TYR A 88 -0.89 -3.61 2.61
C TYR A 88 0.00 -4.59 3.37
N TRP A 89 -0.27 -5.89 3.23
CA TRP A 89 0.56 -6.95 3.83
C TRP A 89 1.76 -7.32 2.95
N GLU A 90 1.57 -7.48 1.65
CA GLU A 90 2.61 -7.91 0.72
C GLU A 90 3.80 -6.94 0.70
N ILE A 91 3.54 -5.63 0.64
CA ILE A 91 4.58 -4.59 0.67
C ILE A 91 5.38 -4.65 1.96
N SER A 92 4.69 -4.75 3.09
CA SER A 92 5.31 -4.85 4.41
C SER A 92 6.09 -6.15 4.57
N ALA A 93 5.51 -7.29 4.20
CA ALA A 93 6.17 -8.60 4.28
C ALA A 93 7.43 -8.67 3.41
N ALA A 94 7.44 -7.99 2.25
CA ALA A 94 8.61 -7.89 1.40
C ALA A 94 9.72 -6.97 1.97
N GLY A 95 9.46 -6.28 3.08
CA GLY A 95 10.40 -5.36 3.73
C GLY A 95 10.58 -4.03 2.99
N CYS A 96 9.60 -3.61 2.19
CA CYS A 96 9.54 -2.25 1.68
C CYS A 96 9.01 -1.32 2.77
N LEU A 97 9.43 -0.05 2.74
CA LEU A 97 8.78 1.02 3.48
C LEU A 97 7.37 1.22 2.91
N PRO A 98 6.31 0.92 3.67
CA PRO A 98 4.96 1.02 3.14
C PRO A 98 4.41 2.43 3.32
N PHE A 99 4.06 3.08 2.22
CA PHE A 99 3.20 4.25 2.22
C PHE A 99 1.75 3.78 2.13
N MET A 100 1.03 3.83 3.25
CA MET A 100 -0.32 3.27 3.35
C MET A 100 -1.38 4.36 3.36
N GLU A 101 -2.36 4.26 2.48
CA GLU A 101 -3.56 5.08 2.61
C GLU A 101 -4.37 4.61 3.81
N VAL A 102 -4.46 5.48 4.84
CA VAL A 102 -5.24 5.21 6.05
C VAL A 102 -6.22 6.34 6.24
N THR A 103 -7.50 6.02 6.11
CA THR A 103 -8.62 6.97 6.21
C THR A 103 -9.78 6.36 7.00
N ASP A 104 -10.72 7.19 7.42
CA ASP A 104 -11.93 6.71 8.08
C ASP A 104 -12.84 5.92 7.12
N ILE A 105 -12.70 6.15 5.81
CA ILE A 105 -13.46 5.44 4.78
C ILE A 105 -12.94 4.03 4.60
N ASN A 106 -11.62 3.86 4.42
CA ASN A 106 -11.04 2.55 4.14
C ASN A 106 -10.78 1.71 5.39
N LYS A 107 -10.95 2.30 6.57
CA LYS A 107 -10.76 1.59 7.84
C LYS A 107 -9.37 0.97 8.03
N GLY A 108 -8.35 1.51 7.35
CA GLY A 108 -6.98 0.99 7.38
C GLY A 108 -6.37 0.88 8.78
N LYS A 109 -6.88 1.65 9.76
CA LYS A 109 -6.47 1.57 11.17
C LYS A 109 -6.68 0.18 11.79
N TYR A 110 -7.70 -0.59 11.33
CA TYR A 110 -7.97 -1.93 11.85
C TYR A 110 -6.89 -2.95 11.51
N LEU A 111 -5.99 -2.64 10.59
CA LEU A 111 -4.83 -3.48 10.32
C LEU A 111 -3.76 -3.44 11.42
N GLY A 112 -3.87 -2.49 12.37
CA GLY A 112 -2.96 -2.37 13.50
C GLY A 112 -1.60 -1.74 13.18
N TYR A 113 -1.37 -1.27 11.94
CA TYR A 113 -0.17 -0.48 11.65
C TYR A 113 -0.23 0.89 12.35
N GLU A 114 0.95 1.39 12.73
CA GLU A 114 1.11 2.68 13.40
C GLU A 114 1.92 3.64 12.52
N ASP A 115 1.42 4.88 12.40
CA ASP A 115 2.10 5.91 11.63
C ASP A 115 3.48 6.22 12.19
N ASN A 116 4.45 6.38 11.30
CA ASN A 116 5.87 6.63 11.61
C ASN A 116 6.54 5.55 12.49
N LYS A 117 5.90 4.40 12.72
CA LYS A 117 6.47 3.25 13.45
C LYS A 117 6.54 2.00 12.61
N THR A 118 5.42 1.59 11.98
CA THR A 118 5.31 0.39 11.15
C THR A 118 4.83 0.70 9.73
N ALA A 119 4.40 1.93 9.45
CA ALA A 119 4.06 2.43 8.13
C ALA A 119 4.16 3.95 8.10
N ILE A 120 4.16 4.53 6.91
CA ILE A 120 3.92 5.96 6.72
C ILE A 120 2.49 6.14 6.22
N PHE A 121 1.66 6.81 7.02
CA PHE A 121 0.27 7.02 6.65
C PHE A 121 0.15 8.19 5.67
N ILE A 122 -0.50 7.90 4.55
CA ILE A 122 -0.76 8.86 3.50
C ILE A 122 -2.26 9.00 3.24
N ASN A 123 -2.63 10.15 2.70
CA ASN A 123 -3.95 10.46 2.18
C ASN A 123 -3.83 11.51 1.07
N GLU A 124 -4.95 11.92 0.46
CA GLU A 124 -4.95 12.90 -0.63
C GLU A 124 -4.34 14.26 -0.27
N LYS A 125 -4.25 14.61 1.02
CA LYS A 125 -3.74 15.92 1.47
C LYS A 125 -2.24 15.91 1.74
N ASN A 126 -1.67 14.75 2.16
CA ASN A 126 -0.30 14.70 2.69
C ASN A 126 0.67 13.83 1.88
N TYR A 127 0.20 13.03 0.91
CA TYR A 127 1.03 12.04 0.23
C TYR A 127 2.28 12.62 -0.43
N LYS A 128 2.17 13.81 -1.09
CA LYS A 128 3.32 14.46 -1.72
C LYS A 128 4.39 14.81 -0.69
N ASN A 129 4.02 15.50 0.37
CA ASN A 129 4.95 15.91 1.42
C ASN A 129 5.66 14.70 2.04
N LYS A 130 4.91 13.58 2.27
CA LYS A 130 5.49 12.34 2.81
C LYS A 130 6.46 11.67 1.84
N PHE A 131 6.18 11.70 0.55
CA PHE A 131 7.08 11.19 -0.48
C PHE A 131 8.34 12.06 -0.61
N GLU A 132 8.20 13.37 -0.63
CA GLU A 132 9.30 14.32 -0.71
C GLU A 132 10.18 14.27 0.55
N GLU A 133 9.60 14.10 1.73
CA GLU A 133 10.31 13.88 2.99
C GLU A 133 11.20 12.64 2.91
N TYR A 134 10.69 11.53 2.39
CA TYR A 134 11.48 10.32 2.16
C TYR A 134 12.57 10.55 1.11
N LEU A 135 12.23 11.13 -0.03
CA LEU A 135 13.14 11.31 -1.17
C LEU A 135 14.25 12.33 -0.90
N SER A 136 14.03 13.29 0.01
CA SER A 136 15.05 14.27 0.41
C SER A 136 16.24 13.62 1.15
N ASN A 137 15.99 12.54 1.88
CA ASN A 137 17.05 11.76 2.55
C ASN A 137 16.65 10.27 2.63
N PRO A 138 16.69 9.52 1.51
CA PRO A 138 16.25 8.13 1.48
C PRO A 138 17.19 7.17 2.21
N ASP A 139 18.37 7.63 2.61
CA ASP A 139 19.34 6.85 3.41
C ASP A 139 19.22 7.07 4.92
N ASP A 140 18.27 7.89 5.37
CA ASP A 140 17.96 8.02 6.79
C ASP A 140 17.57 6.65 7.38
N LYS A 141 18.25 6.26 8.46
CA LYS A 141 18.03 4.98 9.14
C LYS A 141 16.60 4.79 9.65
N ARG A 142 15.85 5.87 9.88
CA ARG A 142 14.46 5.77 10.31
C ARG A 142 13.59 5.02 9.31
N TRP A 143 13.84 5.19 7.99
CA TRP A 143 13.07 4.51 6.95
C TRP A 143 13.27 3.01 6.97
N GLN A 144 14.52 2.59 7.13
CA GLN A 144 14.85 1.19 7.30
C GLN A 144 14.22 0.62 8.58
N ASN A 145 14.32 1.32 9.69
CA ASN A 145 13.73 0.90 10.96
C ASN A 145 12.20 0.73 10.86
N ILE A 146 11.52 1.63 10.16
CA ILE A 146 10.06 1.52 9.92
C ILE A 146 9.76 0.29 9.06
N ALA A 147 10.51 0.08 7.97
CA ALA A 147 10.31 -1.07 7.07
C ALA A 147 10.55 -2.40 7.79
N GLU A 148 11.59 -2.50 8.62
CA GLU A 148 11.90 -3.69 9.41
C GLU A 148 10.81 -3.98 10.46
N LYS A 149 10.36 -2.96 11.18
CA LYS A 149 9.24 -3.09 12.15
C LYS A 149 7.95 -3.47 11.44
N SER A 150 7.67 -2.86 10.27
CA SER A 150 6.53 -3.21 9.43
C SER A 150 6.54 -4.68 9.03
N ARG A 151 7.68 -5.15 8.53
CA ARG A 151 7.86 -6.56 8.14
C ARG A 151 7.68 -7.48 9.33
N LYS A 152 8.33 -7.20 10.46
CA LYS A 152 8.19 -7.99 11.68
C LYS A 152 6.73 -8.08 12.10
N TYR A 153 6.05 -6.94 12.24
CA TYR A 153 4.63 -6.87 12.60
C TYR A 153 3.76 -7.72 11.66
N THR A 154 3.93 -7.56 10.36
CA THR A 154 3.14 -8.31 9.37
C THR A 154 3.35 -9.81 9.50
N LEU A 155 4.58 -10.27 9.64
CA LEU A 155 4.90 -11.70 9.71
C LEU A 155 4.51 -12.35 11.06
N THR A 156 4.44 -11.55 12.14
CA THR A 156 4.06 -12.09 13.46
C THR A 156 2.58 -11.94 13.76
N GLU A 157 1.93 -10.84 13.39
CA GLU A 157 0.56 -10.53 13.81
C GLU A 157 -0.49 -10.72 12.70
N LEU A 158 -0.08 -10.61 11.43
CA LEU A 158 -1.00 -10.67 10.28
C LEU A 158 -0.80 -11.94 9.44
N ASN A 159 -0.46 -13.05 10.06
CA ASN A 159 -0.31 -14.35 9.41
C ASN A 159 -1.56 -15.22 9.60
N ASN A 160 -1.62 -16.33 8.85
CA ASN A 160 -2.76 -17.25 8.88
C ASN A 160 -2.94 -17.93 10.24
N ASP A 161 -1.85 -18.22 10.97
CA ASP A 161 -1.92 -18.89 12.28
C ASP A 161 -2.61 -17.99 13.29
N LYS A 162 -2.25 -16.71 13.34
CA LYS A 162 -2.92 -15.72 14.19
C LYS A 162 -4.38 -15.50 13.80
N ALA A 163 -4.68 -15.45 12.51
CA ALA A 163 -6.05 -15.33 12.03
C ALA A 163 -6.90 -16.53 12.47
N THR A 164 -6.36 -17.75 12.34
CA THR A 164 -7.03 -18.99 12.76
C THR A 164 -7.22 -19.04 14.28
N GLU A 165 -6.20 -18.67 15.05
CA GLU A 165 -6.29 -18.58 16.51
C GLU A 165 -7.40 -17.62 16.95
N SER A 166 -7.43 -16.43 16.36
CA SER A 166 -8.44 -15.40 16.67
C SER A 166 -9.85 -15.85 16.32
N LEU A 167 -10.02 -16.48 15.15
CA LEU A 167 -11.31 -17.04 14.73
C LEU A 167 -11.77 -18.16 15.69
N THR A 168 -10.86 -19.06 16.07
CA THR A 168 -11.17 -20.16 16.99
C THR A 168 -11.60 -19.62 18.37
N LYS A 169 -10.92 -18.58 18.87
CA LYS A 169 -11.32 -17.93 20.13
C LYS A 169 -12.71 -17.31 20.03
N LEU A 170 -12.97 -16.60 18.93
CA LEU A 170 -14.29 -16.02 18.70
C LEU A 170 -15.38 -17.09 18.67
N MET A 171 -15.19 -18.16 17.91
CA MET A 171 -16.17 -19.27 17.84
C MET A 171 -16.45 -19.89 19.21
N LYS A 172 -15.40 -20.11 20.02
CA LYS A 172 -15.55 -20.65 21.40
C LYS A 172 -16.29 -19.68 22.33
N SER A 173 -16.24 -18.39 22.08
CA SER A 173 -16.96 -17.40 22.90
C SER A 173 -18.45 -17.27 22.58
N LEU A 174 -18.90 -17.90 21.49
CA LEU A 174 -20.29 -17.89 21.03
C LEU A 174 -21.06 -19.16 21.43
N ILE A 175 -20.40 -20.13 22.00
CA ILE A 175 -20.94 -21.39 22.53
C ILE A 175 -21.02 -21.30 24.06
#